data_487d8f04c7effaa733037180aee40170
#
_entry.id   487d8f04c7effaa733037180aee40170
#
_cell.length_a   1.000
_cell.length_b   1.000
_cell.length_c   1.000
_cell.angle_alpha   90.00
_cell.angle_beta   90.00
_cell.angle_gamma   90.00
#
_symmetry.space_group_name_H-M   'P 1'
#
loop_
_entity.id
_entity.type
_entity.pdbx_description
1 polymer ?
#
loop_
_entity_poly.entity_id
_entity_poly.type
_entity_poly.pdbx_seq_one_letter_code
_entity_poly.pdbx_strand_id
1 'polypeptide(L)'
;EDDVEVGAGSCIDRATTGETVIGRGTKIDNLVQIAHNVRVGPLSILCAQVGISGSTEIGSGVVLAGQVGVVGHVQVGDGARIAAQSGVPHDVAAGATVAGYPAVDHALWLRQSAALKHLPDLLREVRELRARVAALESRKDEP
;
A
#
# COMPACT_ATOMS: atom_id res chain seq x y z
N GLU A 1 -12.33 15.74 -14.96
CA GLU A 1 -13.47 15.32 -15.80
C GLU A 1 -14.78 15.57 -15.07
N ASP A 2 -15.91 15.20 -15.69
CA ASP A 2 -17.26 15.45 -15.17
C ASP A 2 -17.52 14.75 -13.84
N ASP A 3 -18.41 15.30 -13.03
CA ASP A 3 -18.91 14.74 -11.79
C ASP A 3 -17.83 14.47 -10.71
N VAL A 4 -16.63 15.04 -10.85
CA VAL A 4 -15.58 14.98 -9.83
C VAL A 4 -15.95 15.90 -8.66
N GLU A 5 -15.79 15.42 -7.44
CA GLU A 5 -15.89 16.24 -6.22
C GLU A 5 -14.53 16.38 -5.58
N VAL A 6 -14.20 17.58 -5.10
CA VAL A 6 -12.93 17.88 -4.45
C VAL A 6 -13.20 18.53 -3.10
N GLY A 7 -12.73 17.87 -2.05
CA GLY A 7 -12.87 18.32 -0.66
C GLY A 7 -11.94 19.49 -0.31
N ALA A 8 -12.23 20.09 0.81
CA ALA A 8 -11.53 21.29 1.28
C ALA A 8 -10.03 21.03 1.54
N GLY A 9 -9.19 21.96 1.10
CA GLY A 9 -7.73 21.88 1.30
C GLY A 9 -7.01 20.82 0.47
N SER A 10 -7.70 20.14 -0.46
CA SER A 10 -7.07 19.23 -1.39
C SER A 10 -6.33 19.98 -2.48
N CYS A 11 -5.12 19.49 -2.83
CA CYS A 11 -4.24 20.07 -3.82
C CYS A 11 -4.03 19.09 -4.96
N ILE A 12 -4.13 19.58 -6.20
CA ILE A 12 -3.88 18.82 -7.41
C ILE A 12 -2.84 19.59 -8.23
N ASP A 13 -1.65 19.03 -8.34
CA ASP A 13 -0.55 19.66 -9.06
C ASP A 13 -0.72 19.47 -10.57
N ARG A 14 -0.42 20.50 -11.32
CA ARG A 14 -0.38 20.39 -12.78
C ARG A 14 0.78 19.48 -13.22
N ALA A 15 0.63 18.84 -14.34
CA ALA A 15 1.72 18.09 -14.95
C ALA A 15 2.88 19.01 -15.38
N THR A 16 4.11 18.51 -15.29
CA THR A 16 5.30 19.19 -15.83
C THR A 16 5.26 19.18 -17.37
N THR A 17 4.96 18.02 -17.95
CA THR A 17 4.67 17.79 -19.37
C THR A 17 3.49 16.83 -19.46
N GLY A 18 2.63 16.95 -20.45
CA GLY A 18 1.41 16.15 -20.55
C GLY A 18 0.31 16.68 -19.63
N GLU A 19 -0.33 15.78 -18.88
CA GLU A 19 -1.50 16.12 -18.08
C GLU A 19 -1.57 15.34 -16.75
N THR A 20 -2.14 15.96 -15.72
CA THR A 20 -2.68 15.31 -14.53
C THR A 20 -4.18 15.13 -14.75
N VAL A 21 -4.70 13.93 -14.60
CA VAL A 21 -6.09 13.60 -14.93
C VAL A 21 -6.81 13.03 -13.71
N ILE A 22 -7.99 13.56 -13.43
CA ILE A 22 -8.95 12.99 -12.48
C ILE A 22 -10.14 12.49 -13.27
N GLY A 23 -10.32 11.18 -13.29
CA GLY A 23 -11.37 10.50 -14.02
C GLY A 23 -12.76 10.80 -13.51
N ARG A 24 -13.73 10.69 -14.39
CA ARG A 24 -15.12 11.02 -14.15
C ARG A 24 -15.70 10.37 -12.87
N GLY A 25 -16.46 11.14 -12.11
CA GLY A 25 -17.17 10.65 -10.93
C GLY A 25 -16.31 10.31 -9.73
N THR A 26 -14.99 10.59 -9.80
CA THR A 26 -14.07 10.39 -8.69
C THR A 26 -14.38 11.34 -7.55
N LYS A 27 -14.33 10.83 -6.32
CA LYS A 27 -14.56 11.57 -5.10
C LYS A 27 -13.24 11.75 -4.35
N ILE A 28 -12.84 13.00 -4.17
CA ILE A 28 -11.64 13.40 -3.44
C ILE A 28 -12.08 14.10 -2.17
N ASP A 29 -11.75 13.52 -1.03
CA ASP A 29 -12.08 14.05 0.28
C ASP A 29 -11.08 15.19 0.68
N ASN A 30 -11.13 15.65 1.91
CA ASN A 30 -10.37 16.79 2.39
C ASN A 30 -8.88 16.50 2.53
N LEU A 31 -8.04 17.52 2.30
CA LEU A 31 -6.59 17.48 2.52
C LEU A 31 -5.86 16.38 1.71
N VAL A 32 -6.38 16.02 0.56
CA VAL A 32 -5.72 15.06 -0.36
C VAL A 32 -4.65 15.80 -1.17
N GLN A 33 -3.47 15.19 -1.33
CA GLN A 33 -2.42 15.68 -2.22
C GLN A 33 -2.28 14.77 -3.43
N ILE A 34 -2.48 15.32 -4.60
CA ILE A 34 -2.24 14.65 -5.90
C ILE A 34 -1.11 15.37 -6.60
N ALA A 35 0.02 14.71 -6.79
CA ALA A 35 1.19 15.29 -7.42
C ALA A 35 1.07 15.31 -8.95
N HIS A 36 2.07 15.91 -9.60
CA HIS A 36 2.13 16.10 -11.05
C HIS A 36 2.08 14.78 -11.84
N ASN A 37 1.46 14.80 -12.98
CA ASN A 37 1.38 13.66 -13.91
C ASN A 37 0.65 12.42 -13.36
N VAL A 38 -0.09 12.56 -12.27
CA VAL A 38 -0.93 11.49 -11.74
C VAL A 38 -2.16 11.31 -12.62
N ARG A 39 -2.53 10.07 -12.88
CA ARG A 39 -3.80 9.71 -13.52
C ARG A 39 -4.65 8.93 -12.54
N VAL A 40 -5.84 9.44 -12.24
CA VAL A 40 -6.84 8.74 -11.42
C VAL A 40 -7.98 8.30 -12.32
N GLY A 41 -8.22 7.01 -12.39
CA GLY A 41 -9.32 6.42 -13.14
C GLY A 41 -10.70 6.79 -12.58
N PRO A 42 -11.75 6.64 -13.38
CA PRO A 42 -13.09 7.05 -13.00
C PRO A 42 -13.65 6.29 -11.79
N LEU A 43 -14.61 6.91 -11.11
CA LEU A 43 -15.36 6.34 -9.97
C LEU A 43 -14.48 5.93 -8.78
N SER A 44 -13.27 6.47 -8.68
CA SER A 44 -12.37 6.20 -7.55
C SER A 44 -12.72 7.06 -6.34
N ILE A 45 -12.34 6.61 -5.15
CA ILE A 45 -12.58 7.28 -3.87
C ILE A 45 -11.24 7.49 -3.18
N LEU A 46 -10.85 8.74 -3.00
CA LEU A 46 -9.66 9.15 -2.27
C LEU A 46 -10.11 9.77 -0.95
N CYS A 47 -9.99 9.02 0.14
CA CYS A 47 -10.39 9.49 1.46
C CYS A 47 -9.42 10.57 2.00
N ALA A 48 -9.79 11.17 3.12
CA ALA A 48 -9.05 12.31 3.68
C ALA A 48 -7.57 12.01 3.91
N GLN A 49 -6.73 13.02 3.61
CA GLN A 49 -5.28 13.00 3.81
C GLN A 49 -4.53 11.94 2.99
N VAL A 50 -5.10 11.43 1.91
CA VAL A 50 -4.38 10.59 0.95
C VAL A 50 -3.32 11.42 0.24
N GLY A 51 -2.13 10.86 0.07
CA GLY A 51 -1.03 11.44 -0.70
C GLY A 51 -0.63 10.53 -1.86
N ILE A 52 -0.66 11.07 -3.08
CA ILE A 52 -0.26 10.35 -4.30
C ILE A 52 0.91 11.07 -4.94
N SER A 53 2.06 10.41 -5.02
CA SER A 53 3.27 10.96 -5.61
C SER A 53 3.21 10.96 -7.15
N GLY A 54 4.10 11.76 -7.76
CA GLY A 54 4.07 12.04 -9.19
C GLY A 54 4.16 10.81 -10.10
N SER A 55 3.54 10.92 -11.27
CA SER A 55 3.54 9.89 -12.32
C SER A 55 2.96 8.53 -11.90
N THR A 56 2.08 8.54 -10.93
CA THR A 56 1.35 7.35 -10.45
C THR A 56 0.06 7.18 -11.25
N GLU A 57 -0.29 5.94 -11.56
CA GLU A 57 -1.55 5.58 -12.20
C GLU A 57 -2.46 4.86 -11.21
N ILE A 58 -3.62 5.43 -10.95
CA ILE A 58 -4.69 4.85 -10.16
C ILE A 58 -5.80 4.39 -11.11
N GLY A 59 -6.15 3.13 -11.07
CA GLY A 59 -7.20 2.54 -11.91
C GLY A 59 -8.60 3.04 -11.57
N SER A 60 -9.58 2.47 -12.27
CA SER A 60 -11.00 2.79 -12.09
C SER A 60 -11.55 2.15 -10.83
N GLY A 61 -12.45 2.84 -10.11
CA GLY A 61 -13.14 2.30 -8.93
C GLY A 61 -12.22 1.94 -7.76
N VAL A 62 -11.04 2.51 -7.71
CA VAL A 62 -10.07 2.30 -6.62
C VAL A 62 -10.53 3.03 -5.36
N VAL A 63 -10.32 2.42 -4.20
CA VAL A 63 -10.58 3.04 -2.90
C VAL A 63 -9.27 3.17 -2.14
N LEU A 64 -8.80 4.40 -1.95
CA LEU A 64 -7.71 4.72 -1.04
C LEU A 64 -8.32 5.24 0.26
N ALA A 65 -8.22 4.47 1.33
CA ALA A 65 -8.73 4.87 2.64
C ALA A 65 -7.87 6.00 3.26
N GLY A 66 -8.31 6.57 4.37
CA GLY A 66 -7.68 7.76 4.95
C GLY A 66 -6.19 7.58 5.24
N GLN A 67 -5.42 8.63 4.95
CA GLN A 67 -3.98 8.70 5.21
C GLN A 67 -3.13 7.67 4.44
N VAL A 68 -3.63 7.12 3.34
CA VAL A 68 -2.84 6.26 2.45
C VAL A 68 -1.79 7.11 1.73
N GLY A 69 -0.56 6.63 1.69
CA GLY A 69 0.54 7.20 0.92
C GLY A 69 0.93 6.29 -0.24
N VAL A 70 0.97 6.83 -1.46
CA VAL A 70 1.36 6.09 -2.67
C VAL A 70 2.66 6.69 -3.22
N VAL A 71 3.70 5.87 -3.39
CA VAL A 71 4.96 6.33 -3.98
C VAL A 71 4.79 6.63 -5.47
N GLY A 72 5.76 7.36 -6.04
CA GLY A 72 5.74 7.72 -7.46
C GLY A 72 5.98 6.53 -8.39
N HIS A 73 5.49 6.64 -9.64
CA HIS A 73 5.74 5.69 -10.72
C HIS A 73 5.22 4.27 -10.48
N VAL A 74 4.16 4.10 -9.70
CA VAL A 74 3.49 2.80 -9.49
C VAL A 74 2.11 2.79 -10.11
N GLN A 75 1.58 1.58 -10.32
CA GLN A 75 0.24 1.35 -10.81
C GLN A 75 -0.62 0.68 -9.74
N VAL A 76 -1.79 1.26 -9.48
CA VAL A 76 -2.83 0.66 -8.63
C VAL A 76 -3.96 0.21 -9.54
N GLY A 77 -4.14 -1.09 -9.70
CA GLY A 77 -5.08 -1.69 -10.63
C GLY A 77 -6.55 -1.41 -10.28
N ASP A 78 -7.41 -1.56 -11.27
CA ASP A 78 -8.85 -1.30 -11.16
C ASP A 78 -9.49 -2.02 -9.96
N GLY A 79 -10.37 -1.33 -9.24
CA GLY A 79 -11.11 -1.88 -8.11
C GLY A 79 -10.27 -2.25 -6.88
N ALA A 80 -8.98 -1.93 -6.87
CA ALA A 80 -8.15 -2.18 -5.70
C ALA A 80 -8.61 -1.37 -4.48
N ARG A 81 -8.37 -1.91 -3.29
CA ARG A 81 -8.72 -1.30 -2.01
C ARG A 81 -7.50 -1.22 -1.12
N ILE A 82 -7.15 -0.02 -0.69
CA ILE A 82 -6.00 0.21 0.17
C ILE A 82 -6.53 0.64 1.54
N ALA A 83 -6.21 -0.13 2.57
CA ALA A 83 -6.64 0.16 3.95
C ALA A 83 -5.97 1.44 4.49
N ALA A 84 -6.62 2.07 5.47
CA ALA A 84 -6.15 3.33 6.05
C ALA A 84 -4.70 3.25 6.56
N GLN A 85 -3.98 4.37 6.44
CA GLN A 85 -2.60 4.54 6.89
C GLN A 85 -1.58 3.60 6.24
N SER A 86 -1.94 2.95 5.12
CA SER A 86 -1.02 2.07 4.40
C SER A 86 -0.07 2.86 3.51
N GLY A 87 1.18 2.42 3.45
CA GLY A 87 2.14 2.83 2.42
C GLY A 87 2.11 1.87 1.25
N VAL A 88 2.03 2.39 0.04
CA VAL A 88 2.03 1.60 -1.21
C VAL A 88 3.36 1.81 -1.92
N PRO A 89 4.36 0.92 -1.74
CA PRO A 89 5.70 1.08 -2.31
C PRO A 89 5.87 0.41 -3.68
N HIS A 90 4.90 -0.37 -4.14
CA HIS A 90 4.95 -1.14 -5.40
C HIS A 90 3.56 -1.22 -6.03
N ASP A 91 3.50 -1.72 -7.25
CA ASP A 91 2.24 -1.93 -7.97
C ASP A 91 1.27 -2.81 -7.16
N VAL A 92 -0.01 -2.49 -7.30
CA VAL A 92 -1.11 -3.23 -6.67
C VAL A 92 -1.98 -3.83 -7.76
N ALA A 93 -2.20 -5.14 -7.71
CA ALA A 93 -3.02 -5.83 -8.70
C ALA A 93 -4.49 -5.37 -8.65
N ALA A 94 -5.17 -5.45 -9.80
CA ALA A 94 -6.59 -5.14 -9.88
C ALA A 94 -7.41 -6.02 -8.91
N GLY A 95 -8.40 -5.40 -8.25
CA GLY A 95 -9.27 -6.04 -7.26
C GLY A 95 -8.60 -6.44 -5.94
N ALA A 96 -7.29 -6.23 -5.80
CA ALA A 96 -6.58 -6.59 -4.57
C ALA A 96 -6.99 -5.69 -3.40
N THR A 97 -7.01 -6.27 -2.20
CA THR A 97 -7.12 -5.52 -0.94
C THR A 97 -5.81 -5.63 -0.21
N VAL A 98 -5.16 -4.48 0.06
CA VAL A 98 -3.87 -4.42 0.74
C VAL A 98 -3.94 -3.54 1.99
N ALA A 99 -3.11 -3.88 2.99
CA ALA A 99 -3.04 -3.15 4.24
C ALA A 99 -1.60 -3.16 4.78
N GLY A 100 -1.17 -2.06 5.36
CA GLY A 100 0.13 -1.94 6.03
C GLY A 100 0.04 -1.43 7.46
N TYR A 101 -1.08 -1.70 8.15
CA TYR A 101 -1.33 -1.28 9.54
C TYR A 101 -2.45 -2.15 10.13
N PRO A 102 -2.50 -2.54 11.36
CA PRO A 102 -3.56 -2.16 12.28
C PRO A 102 -3.03 -1.64 13.61
N ALA A 103 -3.77 -0.75 14.30
CA ALA A 103 -3.54 -0.48 15.71
C ALA A 103 -3.87 -1.74 16.53
N VAL A 104 -2.94 -2.12 17.38
CA VAL A 104 -3.10 -3.23 18.32
C VAL A 104 -2.87 -2.70 19.74
N ASP A 105 -3.15 -3.53 20.76
CA ASP A 105 -2.80 -3.19 22.15
C ASP A 105 -1.34 -2.74 22.26
N HIS A 106 -1.09 -1.65 23.00
CA HIS A 106 0.24 -1.03 23.07
C HIS A 106 1.32 -1.98 23.57
N ALA A 107 1.03 -2.82 24.58
CA ALA A 107 1.98 -3.78 25.09
C ALA A 107 2.27 -4.90 24.08
N LEU A 108 1.28 -5.29 23.28
CA LEU A 108 1.45 -6.22 22.17
C LEU A 108 2.31 -5.60 21.08
N TRP A 109 2.04 -4.34 20.70
CA TRP A 109 2.83 -3.62 19.68
C TRP A 109 4.32 -3.52 20.05
N LEU A 110 4.62 -3.19 21.31
CA LEU A 110 6.00 -3.13 21.81
C LEU A 110 6.72 -4.48 21.67
N ARG A 111 6.05 -5.58 22.03
CA ARG A 111 6.61 -6.93 21.88
C ARG A 111 6.83 -7.32 20.42
N GLN A 112 5.86 -7.02 19.54
CA GLN A 112 5.98 -7.28 18.10
C GLN A 112 7.12 -6.46 17.49
N SER A 113 7.21 -5.17 17.80
CA SER A 113 8.27 -4.28 17.28
C SER A 113 9.66 -4.70 17.76
N ALA A 114 9.79 -5.18 19.00
CA ALA A 114 11.04 -5.72 19.52
C ALA A 114 11.42 -7.04 18.81
N ALA A 115 10.45 -7.94 18.58
CA ALA A 115 10.67 -9.22 17.93
C ALA A 115 11.06 -9.08 16.45
N LEU A 116 10.48 -8.11 15.73
CA LEU A 116 10.79 -7.87 14.32
C LEU A 116 12.28 -7.66 14.04
N LYS A 117 13.01 -7.04 14.97
CA LYS A 117 14.46 -6.82 14.84
C LYS A 117 15.26 -8.12 14.80
N HIS A 118 14.74 -9.18 15.44
CA HIS A 118 15.39 -10.49 15.54
C HIS A 118 14.88 -11.48 14.49
N LEU A 119 13.87 -11.11 13.70
CA LEU A 119 13.27 -12.01 12.72
C LEU A 119 14.26 -12.58 11.68
N PRO A 120 15.21 -11.80 11.12
CA PRO A 120 16.19 -12.35 10.19
C PRO A 120 17.08 -13.43 10.83
N ASP A 121 17.49 -13.24 12.08
CA ASP A 121 18.31 -14.21 12.81
C ASP A 121 17.52 -15.47 13.14
N LEU A 122 16.30 -15.33 13.62
CA LEU A 122 15.38 -16.45 13.86
C LEU A 122 15.14 -17.29 12.61
N LEU A 123 14.96 -16.65 11.45
CA LEU A 123 14.79 -17.37 10.18
C LEU A 123 16.03 -18.18 9.79
N ARG A 124 17.23 -17.66 10.08
CA ARG A 124 18.49 -18.38 9.87
C ARG A 124 18.57 -19.60 10.82
N GLU A 125 18.35 -19.39 12.11
CA GLU A 125 18.37 -20.43 13.13
C GLU A 125 17.37 -21.56 12.82
N VAL A 126 16.15 -21.23 12.41
CA VAL A 126 15.15 -22.23 12.00
C VAL A 126 15.63 -23.07 10.81
N ARG A 127 16.29 -22.45 9.82
CA ARG A 127 16.86 -23.20 8.69
C ARG A 127 17.95 -24.16 9.12
N GLU A 128 18.84 -23.72 10.00
CA GLU A 128 19.91 -24.55 10.57
C GLU A 128 19.36 -25.72 11.40
N LEU A 129 18.36 -25.45 12.24
CA LEU A 129 17.68 -26.47 13.03
C LEU A 129 17.00 -27.51 12.15
N ARG A 130 16.31 -27.10 11.09
CA ARG A 130 15.69 -28.01 10.14
C ARG A 130 16.72 -28.91 9.45
N ALA A 131 17.87 -28.36 9.04
CA ALA A 131 18.93 -29.14 8.44
C ALA A 131 19.53 -30.19 9.43
N ARG A 132 19.69 -29.79 10.70
CA ARG A 132 20.17 -30.69 11.76
C ARG A 132 19.17 -31.81 12.06
N VAL A 133 17.88 -31.50 12.11
CA VAL A 133 16.81 -32.52 12.30
C VAL A 133 16.83 -33.51 11.14
N ALA A 134 16.84 -33.05 9.90
CA ALA A 134 16.89 -33.93 8.72
C ALA A 134 18.12 -34.85 8.73
N ALA A 135 19.29 -34.34 9.15
CA ALA A 135 20.51 -35.15 9.28
C ALA A 135 20.43 -36.19 10.41
N LEU A 136 19.70 -35.91 11.48
CA LEU A 136 19.49 -36.87 12.57
C LEU A 136 18.47 -37.95 12.21
N GLU A 137 17.45 -37.58 11.46
CA GLU A 137 16.43 -38.53 10.96
C GLU A 137 17.05 -39.52 9.97
N SER A 138 17.83 -39.05 9.00
CA SER A 138 18.52 -39.91 8.05
C SER A 138 19.52 -40.89 8.68
N ARG A 139 20.11 -40.51 9.84
CA ARG A 139 20.98 -41.40 10.61
C ARG A 139 20.25 -42.51 11.38
N LYS A 140 18.95 -42.33 11.65
CA LYS A 140 18.14 -43.34 12.31
C LYS A 140 17.66 -44.44 11.37
N ASP A 141 17.64 -44.16 10.05
CA ASP A 141 17.19 -45.05 9.01
C ASP A 141 18.34 -45.87 8.38
N GLU A 142 19.59 -45.63 8.84
CA GLU A 142 20.72 -46.54 8.50
C GLU A 142 20.73 -47.72 9.48
N PRO A 143 20.64 -48.96 8.94
CA PRO A 143 20.57 -50.19 9.73
C PRO A 143 21.86 -50.51 10.52
#